data_baccd5760fdbb77f0d511effc9899e11
#
_entry.id   baccd5760fdbb77f0d511effc9899e11
#
_cell.length_a   1.000
_cell.length_b   1.000
_cell.length_c   1.000
_cell.angle_alpha   90.00
_cell.angle_beta   90.00
_cell.angle_gamma   90.00
#
_symmetry.space_group_name_H-M   'P 1'
#
loop_
_entity.id
_entity.type
_entity.pdbx_description
1 polymer ?
#
loop_
_entity_poly.entity_id
_entity_poly.type
_entity_poly.pdbx_seq_one_letter_code
_entity_poly.pdbx_strand_id
1 'polypeptide(L)'
;MKSTKPYLVRAIFDWCIEEGFTPHILVSLSHQVIVPRGHDKNNEIILNISPTSVTKLVIDDLVTFSSRFAGIHEDILIPIDSIKSIYAKENGEGLFFDRICISGKNEKITKKK
;
A
#
# COMPACT_ATOMS: atom_id res chain seq x y z
N MET A 1 -20.37 5.67 -2.60
CA MET A 1 -19.54 6.59 -1.80
C MET A 1 -18.12 6.09 -1.79
N LYS A 2 -17.18 6.96 -2.03
CA LYS A 2 -15.76 6.56 -2.08
C LYS A 2 -15.17 6.49 -0.69
N SER A 3 -14.25 5.56 -0.53
CA SER A 3 -13.49 5.43 0.71
C SER A 3 -12.52 6.60 0.87
N THR A 4 -12.21 6.93 2.11
CA THR A 4 -11.16 7.92 2.40
C THR A 4 -9.77 7.35 2.17
N LYS A 5 -9.64 6.05 2.11
CA LYS A 5 -8.35 5.39 2.13
C LYS A 5 -7.42 5.84 1.01
N PRO A 6 -7.87 5.96 -0.26
CA PRO A 6 -6.95 6.44 -1.30
C PRO A 6 -6.43 7.84 -1.02
N TYR A 7 -7.28 8.70 -0.44
CA TYR A 7 -6.86 10.07 -0.10
C TYR A 7 -5.77 10.04 0.96
N LEU A 8 -5.94 9.17 1.95
CA LEU A 8 -4.94 9.07 3.03
C LEU A 8 -3.63 8.49 2.51
N VAL A 9 -3.72 7.49 1.64
CA VAL A 9 -2.52 6.92 1.04
C VAL A 9 -1.78 7.97 0.24
N ARG A 10 -2.51 8.77 -0.57
CA ARG A 10 -1.88 9.83 -1.34
C ARG A 10 -1.23 10.87 -0.45
N ALA A 11 -1.86 11.20 0.67
CA ALA A 11 -1.30 12.19 1.59
C ALA A 11 0.04 11.74 2.15
N ILE A 12 0.13 10.48 2.57
CA ILE A 12 1.40 9.97 3.10
C ILE A 12 2.43 9.85 1.98
N PHE A 13 2.00 9.43 0.79
CA PHE A 13 2.90 9.39 -0.35
C PHE A 13 3.51 10.78 -0.62
N ASP A 14 2.65 11.80 -0.69
CA ASP A 14 3.14 13.16 -0.96
C ASP A 14 4.07 13.65 0.14
N TRP A 15 3.75 13.34 1.39
CA TRP A 15 4.60 13.70 2.50
C TRP A 15 5.98 13.07 2.36
N CYS A 16 6.03 11.79 2.01
CA CYS A 16 7.31 11.11 1.81
C CYS A 16 8.14 11.80 0.73
N ILE A 17 7.49 12.15 -0.38
CA ILE A 17 8.21 12.78 -1.48
C ILE A 17 8.76 14.13 -1.06
N GLU A 18 7.96 14.93 -0.35
CA GLU A 18 8.37 16.25 0.09
C GLU A 18 9.52 16.21 1.08
N GLU A 19 9.54 15.16 1.93
CA GLU A 19 10.58 15.04 2.95
C GLU A 19 11.81 14.29 2.46
N GLY A 20 11.79 13.82 1.23
CA GLY A 20 12.90 13.04 0.70
C GLY A 20 12.95 11.62 1.21
N PHE A 21 11.83 11.11 1.70
CA PHE A 21 11.71 9.74 2.17
C PHE A 21 11.24 8.81 1.06
N THR A 22 11.35 7.52 1.32
CA THR A 22 10.97 6.47 0.37
C THR A 22 9.65 5.86 0.81
N PRO A 23 8.56 6.06 0.03
CA PRO A 23 7.28 5.48 0.41
C PRO A 23 7.23 3.98 0.13
N HIS A 24 6.90 3.22 1.16
CA HIS A 24 6.68 1.78 1.06
C HIS A 24 5.24 1.48 1.42
N ILE A 25 4.66 0.48 0.76
CA ILE A 25 3.33 0.00 1.13
C ILE A 25 3.42 -1.46 1.52
N LEU A 26 2.64 -1.82 2.54
CA LEU A 26 2.47 -3.19 2.96
C LEU A 26 1.14 -3.68 2.42
N VAL A 27 1.17 -4.74 1.64
CA VAL A 27 0.00 -5.22 0.92
C VAL A 27 -0.33 -6.62 1.38
N SER A 28 -1.60 -6.84 1.69
CA SER A 28 -2.10 -8.17 1.99
C SER A 28 -2.44 -8.86 0.68
N LEU A 29 -1.83 -10.01 0.45
CA LEU A 29 -2.00 -10.71 -0.81
C LEU A 29 -3.31 -11.50 -0.83
N SER A 30 -3.96 -11.48 -1.98
CA SER A 30 -5.15 -12.26 -2.24
C SER A 30 -5.16 -12.52 -3.74
N HIS A 31 -6.14 -13.28 -4.20
CA HIS A 31 -6.24 -13.57 -5.61
C HIS A 31 -6.52 -12.32 -6.47
N GLN A 32 -6.89 -11.21 -5.83
CA GLN A 32 -7.17 -9.97 -6.55
C GLN A 32 -5.95 -9.08 -6.70
N VAL A 33 -4.85 -9.42 -6.03
CA VAL A 33 -3.62 -8.65 -6.08
C VAL A 33 -2.69 -9.28 -7.11
N ILE A 34 -2.19 -8.45 -8.02
CA ILE A 34 -1.29 -8.92 -9.08
C ILE A 34 0.09 -8.38 -8.79
N VAL A 35 0.97 -9.26 -8.37
CA VAL A 35 2.38 -8.97 -8.12
C VAL A 35 3.21 -10.15 -8.60
N PRO A 36 4.51 -9.95 -8.86
CA PRO A 36 5.38 -11.06 -9.25
C PRO A 36 5.50 -12.10 -8.13
N ARG A 37 5.56 -13.34 -8.52
CA ARG A 37 5.72 -14.43 -7.57
C ARG A 37 7.10 -14.42 -6.95
N GLY A 38 7.19 -14.95 -5.74
CA GLY A 38 8.46 -15.10 -5.06
C GLY A 38 8.88 -13.91 -4.22
N HIS A 39 8.09 -12.85 -4.22
CA HIS A 39 8.40 -11.65 -3.45
C HIS A 39 7.51 -11.49 -2.22
N ASP A 40 6.60 -12.41 -2.02
CA ASP A 40 5.69 -12.35 -0.88
C ASP A 40 6.26 -13.12 0.30
N LYS A 41 5.76 -12.76 1.48
CA LYS A 41 6.14 -13.42 2.72
C LYS A 41 4.94 -13.36 3.64
N ASN A 42 4.48 -14.53 4.10
CA ASN A 42 3.33 -14.62 5.01
C ASN A 42 2.07 -13.99 4.40
N ASN A 43 1.87 -14.18 3.10
CA ASN A 43 0.74 -13.61 2.37
C ASN A 43 0.74 -12.08 2.41
N GLU A 44 1.91 -11.50 2.56
CA GLU A 44 2.08 -10.06 2.51
C GLU A 44 3.31 -9.72 1.69
N ILE A 45 3.31 -8.52 1.14
CA ILE A 45 4.46 -8.05 0.38
C ILE A 45 4.65 -6.57 0.68
N ILE A 46 5.90 -6.14 0.73
CA ILE A 46 6.25 -4.74 0.89
C ILE A 46 6.77 -4.25 -0.44
N LEU A 47 6.19 -3.16 -0.93
CA LEU A 47 6.54 -2.61 -2.23
C LEU A 47 7.02 -1.17 -2.08
N ASN A 48 8.09 -0.85 -2.80
CA ASN A 48 8.61 0.51 -2.89
C ASN A 48 7.89 1.20 -4.04
N ILE A 49 7.14 2.26 -3.72
CA ILE A 49 6.38 2.98 -4.74
C ILE A 49 6.92 4.39 -4.98
N SER A 50 8.21 4.60 -4.68
CA SER A 50 8.83 5.89 -4.95
C SER A 50 8.94 6.15 -6.45
N PRO A 51 8.97 7.42 -6.87
CA PRO A 51 9.08 7.74 -8.30
C PRO A 51 10.34 7.22 -8.98
N THR A 52 11.36 6.91 -8.21
CA THR A 52 12.59 6.34 -8.77
C THR A 52 12.47 4.82 -8.99
N SER A 53 11.49 4.20 -8.37
CA SER A 53 11.32 2.74 -8.44
C SER A 53 10.18 2.33 -9.36
N VAL A 54 9.14 3.16 -9.48
CA VAL A 54 7.97 2.79 -10.26
C VAL A 54 7.61 3.93 -11.22
N THR A 55 6.84 3.58 -12.24
CA THR A 55 6.32 4.55 -13.20
C THR A 55 4.82 4.39 -13.30
N LYS A 56 4.15 5.44 -13.79
CA LYS A 56 2.71 5.42 -14.05
C LYS A 56 1.91 5.11 -12.81
N LEU A 57 2.34 5.63 -11.66
CA LEU A 57 1.66 5.37 -10.41
C LEU A 57 0.33 6.09 -10.36
N VAL A 58 -0.73 5.35 -10.07
CA VAL A 58 -2.06 5.89 -9.83
C VAL A 58 -2.53 5.34 -8.49
N ILE A 59 -2.94 6.23 -7.59
CA ILE A 59 -3.47 5.86 -6.28
C ILE A 59 -4.93 6.28 -6.24
N ASP A 60 -5.80 5.30 -6.37
CA ASP A 60 -7.23 5.51 -6.32
C ASP A 60 -7.86 4.25 -5.72
N ASP A 61 -9.07 3.90 -6.09
CA ASP A 61 -9.69 2.65 -5.62
C ASP A 61 -8.83 1.45 -6.00
N LEU A 62 -8.12 1.56 -7.11
CA LEU A 62 -7.08 0.62 -7.48
C LEU A 62 -5.76 1.37 -7.52
N VAL A 63 -4.73 0.78 -6.94
CA VAL A 63 -3.38 1.31 -7.02
C VAL A 63 -2.67 0.54 -8.13
N THR A 64 -2.23 1.26 -9.15
CA THR A 64 -1.57 0.62 -10.28
C THR A 64 -0.26 1.34 -10.57
N PHE A 65 0.70 0.59 -11.03
CA PHE A 65 2.00 1.13 -11.43
C PHE A 65 2.78 0.06 -12.17
N SER A 66 3.85 0.49 -12.82
CA SER A 66 4.77 -0.42 -13.48
C SER A 66 6.11 -0.38 -12.74
N SER A 67 6.73 -1.53 -12.58
CA SER A 67 7.98 -1.64 -11.85
C SER A 67 8.83 -2.73 -12.47
N ARG A 68 10.09 -2.81 -12.04
CA ARG A 68 10.99 -3.87 -12.46
C ARG A 68 11.27 -4.81 -11.31
N PHE A 69 11.10 -6.09 -11.58
CA PHE A 69 11.44 -7.15 -10.64
C PHE A 69 12.40 -8.09 -11.35
N ALA A 70 13.58 -8.24 -10.78
CA ALA A 70 14.61 -9.12 -11.37
C ALA A 70 14.89 -8.79 -12.84
N GLY A 71 14.84 -7.48 -13.16
CA GLY A 71 15.13 -7.03 -14.52
C GLY A 71 13.94 -7.12 -15.47
N ILE A 72 12.81 -7.64 -15.02
CA ILE A 72 11.61 -7.80 -15.85
C ILE A 72 10.60 -6.73 -15.49
N HIS A 73 10.06 -6.07 -16.52
CA HIS A 73 9.06 -5.03 -16.33
C HIS A 73 7.70 -5.66 -16.04
N GLU A 74 7.10 -5.29 -14.92
CA GLU A 74 5.83 -5.84 -14.49
C GLU A 74 4.83 -4.74 -14.20
N ASP A 75 3.58 -4.99 -14.58
CA ASP A 75 2.47 -4.12 -14.21
C ASP A 75 1.83 -4.67 -12.95
N ILE A 76 1.67 -3.80 -11.96
CA ILE A 76 1.16 -4.18 -10.64
C ILE A 76 -0.22 -3.58 -10.46
N LEU A 77 -1.13 -4.34 -9.91
CA LEU A 77 -2.49 -3.89 -9.63
C LEU A 77 -2.88 -4.32 -8.23
N ILE A 78 -3.27 -3.36 -7.40
CA ILE A 78 -3.57 -3.61 -5.99
C ILE A 78 -4.88 -2.89 -5.64
N PRO A 79 -5.92 -3.64 -5.25
CA PRO A 79 -7.11 -2.98 -4.71
C PRO A 79 -6.75 -2.20 -3.46
N ILE A 80 -7.34 -1.03 -3.30
CA ILE A 80 -6.99 -0.17 -2.17
C ILE A 80 -7.22 -0.87 -0.82
N ASP A 81 -8.21 -1.75 -0.75
CA ASP A 81 -8.49 -2.46 0.48
C ASP A 81 -7.41 -3.45 0.87
N SER A 82 -6.54 -3.83 -0.07
CA SER A 82 -5.45 -4.74 0.22
C SER A 82 -4.24 -4.06 0.84
N ILE A 83 -4.20 -2.73 0.81
CA ILE A 83 -3.09 -1.99 1.40
C ILE A 83 -3.31 -1.89 2.90
N LYS A 84 -2.40 -2.47 3.67
CA LYS A 84 -2.47 -2.46 5.12
C LYS A 84 -1.80 -1.25 5.73
N SER A 85 -0.79 -0.72 5.06
CA SER A 85 -0.11 0.47 5.56
C SER A 85 0.67 1.14 4.45
N ILE A 86 0.97 2.42 4.68
CA ILE A 86 1.92 3.16 3.87
C ILE A 86 2.79 3.95 4.82
N TYR A 87 4.10 3.92 4.60
CA TYR A 87 5.03 4.51 5.55
C TYR A 87 6.33 4.87 4.86
N ALA A 88 7.10 5.74 5.52
CA ALA A 88 8.44 6.07 5.07
C ALA A 88 9.40 4.97 5.49
N LYS A 89 10.15 4.44 4.53
CA LYS A 89 11.11 3.39 4.82
C LYS A 89 12.12 3.84 5.88
N GLU A 90 12.51 5.11 5.84
CA GLU A 90 13.60 5.62 6.65
C GLU A 90 13.30 5.65 8.14
N ASN A 91 12.05 5.91 8.51
CA ASN A 91 11.70 6.02 9.93
C ASN A 91 10.46 5.22 10.32
N GLY A 92 9.78 4.59 9.35
CA GLY A 92 8.60 3.81 9.64
C GLY A 92 7.35 4.60 9.93
N GLU A 93 7.41 5.91 9.81
CA GLU A 93 6.26 6.75 10.12
C GLU A 93 5.27 6.74 8.96
N GLY A 94 3.99 6.63 9.28
CA GLY A 94 2.95 6.61 8.26
C GLY A 94 1.63 6.22 8.86
N LEU A 95 0.80 5.57 8.06
CA LEU A 95 -0.53 5.15 8.48
C LEU A 95 -0.67 3.64 8.36
N PHE A 96 -1.29 3.05 9.37
CA PHE A 96 -1.65 1.64 9.37
C PHE A 96 -3.17 1.53 9.40
N PHE A 97 -3.73 0.81 8.44
CA PHE A 97 -5.16 0.69 8.29
C PHE A 97 -5.65 -0.57 8.98
N ASP A 98 -6.57 -0.38 9.92
CA ASP A 98 -7.11 -1.50 10.68
C ASP A 98 -8.30 -2.07 9.93
N ARG A 99 -8.15 -3.30 9.48
CA ARG A 99 -9.19 -3.96 8.72
C ARG A 99 -10.46 -4.21 9.54
N ILE A 100 -10.31 -4.34 10.85
CA ILE A 100 -11.44 -4.59 11.72
C ILE A 100 -12.40 -3.41 11.67
N CYS A 101 -11.87 -2.21 11.56
CA CYS A 101 -12.69 -1.02 11.49
C CYS A 101 -13.60 -1.03 10.27
N ILE A 102 -13.17 -1.68 9.20
CA ILE A 102 -13.94 -1.73 7.98
C ILE A 102 -15.21 -2.56 8.17
N SER A 103 -15.12 -3.58 9.00
CA SER A 103 -16.26 -4.47 9.21
C SER A 103 -17.42 -3.80 9.92
N GLY A 104 -17.15 -2.73 10.61
CA GLY A 104 -18.21 -1.99 11.29
C GLY A 104 -18.70 -2.64 12.54
N LYS A 105 -18.02 -3.48 13.08
CA LYS A 105 -18.47 -4.08 14.29
C LYS A 105 -17.58 -3.82 15.42
N ASN A 106 -17.73 -3.90 15.33
CA ASN A 106 -16.76 -3.77 15.91
C ASN A 106 -16.38 -3.74 16.73
N GLU A 107 -16.61 -3.96 17.06
CA GLU A 107 -16.05 -3.96 17.56
C GLU A 107 -15.19 -4.02 18.16
N LYS A 108 -15.34 -4.31 18.45
CA LYS A 108 -14.42 -4.47 18.85
C LYS A 108 -13.55 -3.90 19.02
N ILE A 109 -13.95 -3.58 19.09
CA ILE A 109 -13.00 -3.15 18.99
C ILE A 109 -12.47 -2.53 19.66
N THR A 110 -12.96 -2.47 20.05
CA THR A 110 -12.33 -1.97 20.47
C THR A 110 -11.55 -2.02 21.27
N LYS A 111 -11.69 -2.43 21.51
CA LYS A 111 -10.90 -2.54 21.98
C LYS A 111 -9.86 -2.40 22.33
N LYS A 112 -9.96 -2.39 22.62
CA LYS A 112 -8.98 -2.25 22.78
C LYS A 112 -8.26 -1.67 22.99
N LYS A 113 -8.53 -1.45 23.34
CA LYS A 113 -7.87 -0.91 23.30
C LYS A 113 -7.31 -0.77 23.58
#